data_4c4934771f7927bdbe03f3cfab33cd4e
#
_entry.id   4c4934771f7927bdbe03f3cfab33cd4e
#
_cell.length_a   1.000
_cell.length_b   1.000
_cell.length_c   1.000
_cell.angle_alpha   90.00
_cell.angle_beta   90.00
_cell.angle_gamma   90.00
#
_symmetry.space_group_name_H-M   'P 1'
#
loop_
_entity.id
_entity.type
_entity.pdbx_description
1 polymer ?
#
loop_
_entity_poly.entity_id
_entity_poly.type
_entity_poly.pdbx_seq_one_letter_code
_entity_poly.pdbx_strand_id
1 'polypeptide(L)'
;MSQDSQLTTALAEAAATAGYAPSVHNTQPWRWRVLPDALELRSVADRQLTASDPEGRLLAVSCGTALHHARLALAAQGWRAVVERLPDPNDAELLARLTDLRPTTVDPAAMRMVQCMQVRHTDRRPVSDEPVPPTAIQEITRAVTAEGCRLQILDRDQVLEVAATAGHADTVEAEDPEVRTELAYWTSRADTGTGLPAEVLPEQPAQTTVPGRDFGRPGNLPMGPGHDRMAVYAMLHGDEDERDSWLRAGEALSAGWLTATRLGVSVVPLSAAVEVPGTRQTLRQLLSGLGFPYLVLRLGIADPAHSGPPHTPRLTTAQVVDTSAVR
;
A
#
# COMPACT_ATOMS: atom_id res chain seq x y z
N MET A 1 -17.73 24.69 -20.55
CA MET A 1 -18.05 23.99 -19.30
C MET A 1 -17.94 25.02 -18.18
N SER A 2 -18.87 25.04 -17.22
CA SER A 2 -18.76 25.87 -16.03
C SER A 2 -17.58 25.39 -15.17
N GLN A 3 -17.06 26.26 -14.29
CA GLN A 3 -15.99 25.89 -13.36
C GLN A 3 -16.42 24.72 -12.45
N ASP A 4 -17.68 24.71 -12.01
CA ASP A 4 -18.24 23.63 -11.21
C ASP A 4 -18.25 22.29 -11.94
N SER A 5 -18.57 22.29 -13.25
CA SER A 5 -18.52 21.07 -14.07
C SER A 5 -17.09 20.56 -14.27
N GLN A 6 -16.09 21.46 -14.37
CA GLN A 6 -14.68 21.08 -14.45
C GLN A 6 -14.19 20.47 -13.14
N LEU A 7 -14.56 21.07 -12.00
CA LEU A 7 -14.23 20.57 -10.68
C LEU A 7 -14.79 19.16 -10.46
N THR A 8 -16.10 18.98 -10.68
CA THR A 8 -16.76 17.68 -10.50
C THR A 8 -16.11 16.59 -11.37
N THR A 9 -15.76 16.92 -12.61
CA THR A 9 -15.04 16.02 -13.52
C THR A 9 -13.67 15.66 -12.94
N ALA A 10 -12.90 16.65 -12.48
CA ALA A 10 -11.57 16.44 -11.89
C ALA A 10 -11.63 15.54 -10.63
N LEU A 11 -12.63 15.75 -9.77
CA LEU A 11 -12.85 14.92 -8.58
C LEU A 11 -13.15 13.45 -8.94
N ALA A 12 -14.03 13.23 -9.93
CA ALA A 12 -14.36 11.88 -10.39
C ALA A 12 -13.17 11.17 -11.03
N GLU A 13 -12.37 11.87 -11.83
CA GLU A 13 -11.15 11.35 -12.46
C GLU A 13 -10.05 11.06 -11.42
N ALA A 14 -9.91 11.91 -10.41
CA ALA A 14 -8.97 11.67 -9.32
C ALA A 14 -9.35 10.44 -8.49
N ALA A 15 -10.63 10.27 -8.19
CA ALA A 15 -11.17 9.08 -7.52
C ALA A 15 -10.95 7.81 -8.35
N ALA A 16 -11.17 7.86 -9.68
CA ALA A 16 -10.91 6.74 -10.57
C ALA A 16 -9.41 6.39 -10.63
N THR A 17 -8.54 7.39 -10.72
CA THR A 17 -7.07 7.22 -10.70
C THR A 17 -6.59 6.62 -9.39
N ALA A 18 -7.20 6.98 -8.26
CA ALA A 18 -6.91 6.38 -6.96
C ALA A 18 -7.19 4.86 -6.91
N GLY A 19 -7.97 4.31 -7.82
CA GLY A 19 -8.18 2.87 -7.99
C GLY A 19 -6.92 2.07 -8.30
N TYR A 20 -5.83 2.70 -8.79
CA TYR A 20 -4.52 2.05 -8.98
C TYR A 20 -3.76 1.83 -7.66
N ALA A 21 -4.23 2.35 -6.54
CA ALA A 21 -3.56 2.23 -5.26
C ALA A 21 -3.37 0.76 -4.82
N PRO A 22 -2.27 0.46 -4.11
CA PRO A 22 -2.10 -0.86 -3.50
C PRO A 22 -3.00 -1.01 -2.27
N SER A 23 -3.38 -2.25 -1.97
CA SER A 23 -4.04 -2.61 -0.72
C SER A 23 -3.59 -4.00 -0.26
N VAL A 24 -3.73 -4.28 1.03
CA VAL A 24 -3.47 -5.61 1.57
C VAL A 24 -4.32 -6.63 0.80
N HIS A 25 -3.71 -7.72 0.35
CA HIS A 25 -4.32 -8.76 -0.48
C HIS A 25 -5.19 -8.25 -1.66
N ASN A 26 -4.94 -7.03 -2.14
CA ASN A 26 -5.71 -6.37 -3.19
C ASN A 26 -7.22 -6.27 -2.86
N THR A 27 -7.53 -6.08 -1.58
CA THR A 27 -8.91 -5.95 -1.08
C THR A 27 -9.62 -4.71 -1.58
N GLN A 28 -8.86 -3.62 -1.86
CA GLN A 28 -9.37 -2.32 -2.31
C GLN A 28 -10.50 -1.81 -1.40
N PRO A 29 -10.25 -1.64 -0.09
CA PRO A 29 -11.29 -1.47 0.92
C PRO A 29 -11.79 -0.02 0.99
N TRP A 30 -11.94 0.64 -0.14
CA TRP A 30 -12.35 2.03 -0.27
C TRP A 30 -13.52 2.21 -1.23
N ARG A 31 -14.26 3.30 -1.00
CA ARG A 31 -15.24 3.89 -1.89
C ARG A 31 -15.10 5.41 -1.84
N TRP A 32 -15.20 6.03 -3.00
CA TRP A 32 -15.17 7.47 -3.15
C TRP A 32 -16.59 8.01 -3.35
N ARG A 33 -16.91 9.13 -2.73
CA ARG A 33 -18.14 9.88 -2.98
C ARG A 33 -17.78 11.27 -3.49
N VAL A 34 -18.22 11.57 -4.70
CA VAL A 34 -18.03 12.88 -5.34
C VAL A 34 -19.17 13.78 -4.93
N LEU A 35 -18.84 14.91 -4.30
CA LEU A 35 -19.75 15.98 -3.93
C LEU A 35 -19.50 17.19 -4.85
N PRO A 36 -20.39 18.20 -4.90
CA PRO A 36 -20.20 19.36 -5.76
C PRO A 36 -18.89 20.11 -5.51
N ASP A 37 -18.41 20.15 -4.27
CA ASP A 37 -17.25 20.91 -3.81
C ASP A 37 -16.24 20.09 -2.98
N ALA A 38 -16.41 18.76 -2.90
CA ALA A 38 -15.56 17.88 -2.10
C ALA A 38 -15.47 16.47 -2.68
N LEU A 39 -14.44 15.74 -2.24
CA LEU A 39 -14.28 14.31 -2.50
C LEU A 39 -14.11 13.58 -1.17
N GLU A 40 -15.00 12.64 -0.86
CA GLU A 40 -14.94 11.83 0.34
C GLU A 40 -14.33 10.45 0.07
N LEU A 41 -13.41 10.04 0.92
CA LEU A 41 -12.89 8.68 1.02
C LEU A 41 -13.59 7.95 2.15
N ARG A 42 -14.23 6.83 1.85
CA ARG A 42 -14.93 5.99 2.81
C ARG A 42 -14.35 4.58 2.80
N SER A 43 -14.27 3.96 3.96
CA SER A 43 -13.93 2.53 4.06
C SER A 43 -15.13 1.66 3.67
N VAL A 44 -14.84 0.44 3.21
CA VAL A 44 -15.84 -0.59 2.90
C VAL A 44 -15.57 -1.78 3.80
N ALA A 45 -16.39 -1.95 4.85
CA ALA A 45 -16.23 -2.97 5.89
C ALA A 45 -16.22 -4.40 5.31
N ASP A 46 -17.04 -4.68 4.29
CA ASP A 46 -17.10 -5.99 3.63
C ASP A 46 -15.78 -6.42 2.95
N ARG A 47 -14.81 -5.50 2.86
CA ARG A 47 -13.49 -5.75 2.28
C ARG A 47 -12.37 -5.66 3.32
N GLN A 48 -12.72 -5.57 4.60
CA GLN A 48 -11.77 -5.69 5.70
C GLN A 48 -11.35 -7.16 5.86
N LEU A 49 -10.11 -7.37 6.23
CA LEU A 49 -9.59 -8.66 6.68
C LEU A 49 -9.95 -8.81 8.16
N THR A 50 -11.10 -9.43 8.44
CA THR A 50 -11.65 -9.45 9.80
C THR A 50 -10.91 -10.41 10.74
N ALA A 51 -10.25 -11.43 10.19
CA ALA A 51 -9.45 -12.38 10.95
C ALA A 51 -8.02 -11.87 11.18
N SER A 52 -7.34 -11.38 10.13
CA SER A 52 -5.94 -10.95 10.24
C SER A 52 -5.77 -9.46 10.55
N ASP A 53 -6.78 -8.62 10.30
CA ASP A 53 -6.80 -7.17 10.59
C ASP A 53 -8.09 -6.73 11.31
N PRO A 54 -8.43 -7.30 12.47
CA PRO A 54 -9.69 -7.02 13.17
C PRO A 54 -9.83 -5.55 13.60
N GLU A 55 -8.72 -4.86 13.84
CA GLU A 55 -8.70 -3.44 14.23
C GLU A 55 -8.79 -2.50 13.01
N GLY A 56 -8.66 -3.02 11.78
CA GLY A 56 -8.70 -2.23 10.53
C GLY A 56 -7.46 -1.36 10.32
N ARG A 57 -6.30 -1.73 10.87
CA ARG A 57 -5.02 -1.04 10.66
C ARG A 57 -4.60 -1.06 9.20
N LEU A 58 -4.53 -2.27 8.62
CA LEU A 58 -4.13 -2.45 7.22
C LEU A 58 -5.21 -1.96 6.26
N LEU A 59 -6.49 -2.01 6.66
CA LEU A 59 -7.57 -1.33 5.96
C LEU A 59 -7.30 0.18 5.88
N ALA A 60 -7.00 0.84 7.01
CA ALA A 60 -6.71 2.27 7.04
C ALA A 60 -5.45 2.62 6.25
N VAL A 61 -4.36 1.84 6.38
CA VAL A 61 -3.14 1.96 5.55
C VAL A 61 -3.50 1.84 4.06
N SER A 62 -4.30 0.85 3.68
CA SER A 62 -4.74 0.67 2.28
C SER A 62 -5.54 1.88 1.77
N CYS A 63 -6.47 2.40 2.56
CA CYS A 63 -7.21 3.62 2.23
C CYS A 63 -6.31 4.86 2.13
N GLY A 64 -5.28 4.95 2.97
CA GLY A 64 -4.27 6.01 2.92
C GLY A 64 -3.47 6.01 1.61
N THR A 65 -3.14 4.83 1.06
CA THR A 65 -2.51 4.75 -0.26
C THR A 65 -3.41 5.32 -1.35
N ALA A 66 -4.72 5.05 -1.29
CA ALA A 66 -5.70 5.59 -2.23
C ALA A 66 -5.86 7.12 -2.05
N LEU A 67 -5.84 7.62 -0.81
CA LEU A 67 -5.90 9.06 -0.52
C LEU A 67 -4.71 9.80 -1.15
N HIS A 68 -3.50 9.28 -1.02
CA HIS A 68 -2.31 9.87 -1.64
C HIS A 68 -2.41 9.86 -3.17
N HIS A 69 -2.91 8.78 -3.78
CA HIS A 69 -3.14 8.72 -5.22
C HIS A 69 -4.14 9.79 -5.69
N ALA A 70 -5.27 9.97 -4.99
CA ALA A 70 -6.25 11.01 -5.33
C ALA A 70 -5.65 12.43 -5.24
N ARG A 71 -4.85 12.71 -4.20
CA ARG A 71 -4.13 13.98 -4.02
C ARG A 71 -3.20 14.27 -5.20
N LEU A 72 -2.41 13.29 -5.61
CA LEU A 72 -1.51 13.40 -6.76
C LEU A 72 -2.27 13.59 -8.08
N ALA A 73 -3.38 12.86 -8.26
CA ALA A 73 -4.21 12.99 -9.45
C ALA A 73 -4.83 14.39 -9.58
N LEU A 74 -5.28 14.99 -8.48
CA LEU A 74 -5.75 16.37 -8.44
C LEU A 74 -4.63 17.36 -8.78
N ALA A 75 -3.45 17.20 -8.17
CA ALA A 75 -2.29 18.07 -8.44
C ALA A 75 -1.83 17.97 -9.91
N ALA A 76 -1.88 16.78 -10.51
CA ALA A 76 -1.58 16.53 -11.91
C ALA A 76 -2.59 17.19 -12.86
N GLN A 77 -3.80 17.48 -12.39
CA GLN A 77 -4.86 18.18 -13.12
C GLN A 77 -4.89 19.70 -12.84
N GLY A 78 -3.96 20.21 -12.02
CA GLY A 78 -3.91 21.62 -11.63
C GLY A 78 -4.94 22.00 -10.56
N TRP A 79 -5.23 21.08 -9.64
CA TRP A 79 -6.07 21.35 -8.47
C TRP A 79 -5.29 21.12 -7.17
N ARG A 80 -5.50 22.00 -6.21
CA ARG A 80 -5.04 21.86 -4.83
C ARG A 80 -6.26 21.67 -3.93
N ALA A 81 -6.16 20.73 -3.00
CA ALA A 81 -7.17 20.46 -1.97
C ALA A 81 -6.57 20.53 -0.57
N VAL A 82 -7.40 20.84 0.41
CA VAL A 82 -7.13 20.62 1.83
C VAL A 82 -7.63 19.21 2.18
N VAL A 83 -6.85 18.46 2.95
CA VAL A 83 -7.21 17.10 3.40
C VAL A 83 -7.61 17.17 4.87
N GLU A 84 -8.87 16.85 5.13
CA GLU A 84 -9.41 16.62 6.48
C GLU A 84 -9.47 15.11 6.69
N ARG A 85 -8.69 14.58 7.67
CA ARG A 85 -8.70 13.17 8.03
C ARG A 85 -9.64 12.96 9.19
N LEU A 86 -10.42 11.86 9.13
CA LEU A 86 -11.44 11.51 10.13
C LEU A 86 -12.34 12.70 10.51
N PRO A 87 -12.96 13.39 9.53
CA PRO A 87 -13.62 14.68 9.76
C PRO A 87 -14.88 14.58 10.61
N ASP A 88 -15.47 13.40 10.78
CA ASP A 88 -16.65 13.17 11.60
C ASP A 88 -16.41 12.00 12.57
N PRO A 89 -16.32 12.24 13.89
CA PRO A 89 -16.12 11.19 14.88
C PRO A 89 -17.32 10.21 14.99
N ASN A 90 -18.51 10.59 14.48
CA ASN A 90 -19.69 9.75 14.50
C ASN A 90 -19.85 8.91 13.23
N ASP A 91 -19.06 9.18 12.19
CA ASP A 91 -19.05 8.41 10.94
C ASP A 91 -17.71 7.66 10.77
N ALA A 92 -17.66 6.48 11.36
CA ALA A 92 -16.45 5.67 11.33
C ALA A 92 -16.01 5.21 9.93
N GLU A 93 -16.89 5.22 8.93
CA GLU A 93 -16.53 4.87 7.56
C GLU A 93 -15.87 6.04 6.82
N LEU A 94 -16.18 7.29 7.18
CA LEU A 94 -15.60 8.48 6.56
C LEU A 94 -14.16 8.69 7.02
N LEU A 95 -13.19 8.32 6.17
CA LEU A 95 -11.77 8.36 6.50
C LEU A 95 -11.11 9.69 6.17
N ALA A 96 -11.52 10.31 5.07
CA ALA A 96 -11.00 11.62 4.69
C ALA A 96 -11.96 12.37 3.79
N ARG A 97 -11.84 13.69 3.81
CA ARG A 97 -12.52 14.62 2.91
C ARG A 97 -11.50 15.57 2.31
N LEU A 98 -11.50 15.69 0.99
CA LEU A 98 -10.74 16.68 0.25
C LEU A 98 -11.66 17.86 -0.03
N THR A 99 -11.32 19.01 0.54
CA THR A 99 -12.12 20.26 0.53
C THR A 99 -11.28 21.45 0.06
N ASP A 100 -11.88 22.63 0.02
CA ASP A 100 -11.22 23.89 -0.37
C ASP A 100 -10.41 23.73 -1.68
N LEU A 101 -11.06 23.13 -2.68
CA LEU A 101 -10.42 22.86 -3.97
C LEU A 101 -10.21 24.14 -4.74
N ARG A 102 -8.97 24.44 -5.06
CA ARG A 102 -8.57 25.66 -5.77
C ARG A 102 -7.76 25.30 -7.02
N PRO A 103 -8.03 25.99 -8.15
CA PRO A 103 -7.18 25.87 -9.33
C PRO A 103 -5.74 26.30 -9.00
N THR A 104 -4.79 25.58 -9.53
CA THR A 104 -3.35 25.90 -9.44
C THR A 104 -2.67 25.53 -10.76
N THR A 105 -1.37 25.76 -10.85
CA THR A 105 -0.58 25.26 -11.98
C THR A 105 -0.49 23.73 -11.89
N VAL A 106 -0.57 23.07 -13.05
CA VAL A 106 -0.33 21.64 -13.18
C VAL A 106 1.06 21.30 -12.63
N ASP A 107 1.13 20.30 -11.76
CA ASP A 107 2.40 19.84 -11.18
C ASP A 107 3.02 18.72 -12.05
N PRO A 108 4.15 18.99 -12.76
CA PRO A 108 4.81 17.99 -13.58
C PRO A 108 5.37 16.81 -12.75
N ALA A 109 5.67 17.02 -11.46
CA ALA A 109 6.10 15.94 -10.59
C ALA A 109 4.92 15.00 -10.27
N ALA A 110 3.75 15.55 -9.96
CA ALA A 110 2.53 14.77 -9.78
C ALA A 110 2.14 14.00 -11.05
N MET A 111 2.26 14.59 -12.24
CA MET A 111 2.02 13.88 -13.50
C MET A 111 2.91 12.64 -13.65
N ARG A 112 4.20 12.74 -13.32
CA ARG A 112 5.13 11.61 -13.36
C ARG A 112 4.73 10.54 -12.33
N MET A 113 4.27 10.94 -11.15
CA MET A 113 3.81 9.98 -10.13
C MET A 113 2.52 9.26 -10.56
N VAL A 114 1.59 9.95 -11.25
CA VAL A 114 0.41 9.31 -11.85
C VAL A 114 0.81 8.24 -12.87
N GLN A 115 1.84 8.48 -13.69
CA GLN A 115 2.38 7.45 -14.58
C GLN A 115 2.95 6.25 -13.79
N CYS A 116 3.67 6.52 -12.69
CA CYS A 116 4.18 5.46 -11.81
C CYS A 116 3.07 4.61 -11.19
N MET A 117 1.89 5.17 -10.91
CA MET A 117 0.74 4.40 -10.40
C MET A 117 0.36 3.25 -11.32
N GLN A 118 0.43 3.47 -12.63
CA GLN A 118 0.04 2.49 -13.66
C GLN A 118 1.06 1.37 -13.84
N VAL A 119 2.34 1.63 -13.58
CA VAL A 119 3.41 0.64 -13.77
C VAL A 119 3.86 -0.03 -12.47
N ARG A 120 3.47 0.54 -11.32
CA ARG A 120 3.78 -0.02 -10.00
C ARG A 120 3.13 -1.40 -9.83
N HIS A 121 3.91 -2.36 -9.41
CA HIS A 121 3.45 -3.72 -9.06
C HIS A 121 4.20 -4.24 -7.82
N THR A 122 3.77 -5.39 -7.29
CA THR A 122 4.47 -6.12 -6.23
C THR A 122 5.16 -7.32 -6.84
N ASP A 123 6.48 -7.31 -6.90
CA ASP A 123 7.26 -8.45 -7.37
C ASP A 123 7.79 -9.26 -6.19
N ARG A 124 7.21 -10.44 -5.97
CA ARG A 124 7.55 -11.33 -4.86
C ARG A 124 8.77 -12.20 -5.14
N ARG A 125 9.31 -12.16 -6.36
CA ARG A 125 10.55 -12.87 -6.73
C ARG A 125 11.74 -12.25 -5.99
N PRO A 126 12.83 -13.02 -5.77
CA PRO A 126 14.07 -12.47 -5.25
C PRO A 126 14.57 -11.31 -6.12
N VAL A 127 15.22 -10.34 -5.49
CA VAL A 127 15.87 -9.24 -6.21
C VAL A 127 17.19 -9.69 -6.82
N SER A 128 17.71 -8.93 -7.78
CA SER A 128 19.01 -9.16 -8.40
C SER A 128 20.17 -8.92 -7.43
N ASP A 129 21.39 -9.27 -7.85
CA ASP A 129 22.61 -8.96 -7.10
C ASP A 129 23.09 -7.51 -7.28
N GLU A 130 22.28 -6.65 -7.93
CA GLU A 130 22.55 -5.24 -8.06
C GLU A 130 22.11 -4.49 -6.79
N PRO A 131 23.02 -3.73 -6.13
CA PRO A 131 22.65 -2.99 -4.94
C PRO A 131 21.75 -1.80 -5.25
N VAL A 132 20.79 -1.52 -4.37
CA VAL A 132 19.98 -0.29 -4.46
C VAL A 132 20.89 0.93 -4.24
N PRO A 133 20.92 1.92 -5.16
CA PRO A 133 21.74 3.11 -4.98
C PRO A 133 21.41 3.85 -3.68
N PRO A 134 22.41 4.28 -2.87
CA PRO A 134 22.13 5.02 -1.64
C PRO A 134 21.31 6.30 -1.85
N THR A 135 21.49 6.95 -3.00
CA THR A 135 20.68 8.13 -3.38
C THR A 135 19.19 7.79 -3.56
N ALA A 136 18.90 6.61 -4.11
CA ALA A 136 17.51 6.14 -4.23
C ALA A 136 16.88 5.90 -2.85
N ILE A 137 17.60 5.25 -1.93
CA ILE A 137 17.15 5.07 -0.54
C ILE A 137 16.88 6.42 0.13
N GLN A 138 17.76 7.40 -0.05
CA GLN A 138 17.55 8.75 0.49
C GLN A 138 16.31 9.45 -0.07
N GLU A 139 16.06 9.34 -1.38
CA GLU A 139 14.88 9.93 -2.01
C GLU A 139 13.59 9.27 -1.53
N ILE A 140 13.57 7.93 -1.42
CA ILE A 140 12.45 7.16 -0.89
C ILE A 140 12.17 7.58 0.56
N THR A 141 13.21 7.65 1.39
CA THR A 141 13.10 8.08 2.80
C THR A 141 12.53 9.49 2.92
N ARG A 142 13.00 10.44 2.09
CA ARG A 142 12.45 11.81 2.07
C ARG A 142 10.97 11.83 1.68
N ALA A 143 10.58 11.03 0.69
CA ALA A 143 9.18 10.96 0.27
C ALA A 143 8.27 10.43 1.40
N VAL A 144 8.70 9.40 2.13
CA VAL A 144 8.00 8.88 3.32
C VAL A 144 7.92 9.94 4.41
N THR A 145 9.03 10.63 4.69
CA THR A 145 9.09 11.64 5.76
C THR A 145 8.22 12.86 5.45
N ALA A 146 8.06 13.22 4.19
CA ALA A 146 7.21 14.32 3.77
C ALA A 146 5.72 14.07 4.09
N GLU A 147 5.31 12.81 4.22
CA GLU A 147 3.94 12.42 4.62
C GLU A 147 3.82 12.14 6.13
N GLY A 148 4.85 12.50 6.93
CA GLY A 148 4.79 12.47 8.40
C GLY A 148 5.13 11.13 9.04
N CYS A 149 5.62 10.14 8.28
CA CYS A 149 6.12 8.88 8.82
C CYS A 149 7.65 8.79 8.72
N ARG A 150 8.23 7.73 9.27
CA ARG A 150 9.66 7.45 9.20
C ARG A 150 9.90 6.13 8.48
N LEU A 151 11.03 6.05 7.79
CA LEU A 151 11.52 4.83 7.17
C LEU A 151 12.90 4.51 7.76
N GLN A 152 12.95 3.54 8.65
CA GLN A 152 14.19 3.06 9.24
C GLN A 152 14.78 1.95 8.36
N ILE A 153 15.97 2.16 7.85
CA ILE A 153 16.71 1.10 7.17
C ILE A 153 17.28 0.16 8.24
N LEU A 154 17.03 -1.13 8.08
CA LEU A 154 17.41 -2.16 9.03
C LEU A 154 18.86 -2.62 8.77
N ASP A 155 19.64 -2.78 9.83
CA ASP A 155 20.92 -3.44 9.76
C ASP A 155 20.77 -4.97 9.69
N ARG A 156 21.90 -5.68 9.55
CA ARG A 156 21.91 -7.13 9.36
C ARG A 156 21.28 -7.89 10.52
N ASP A 157 21.54 -7.47 11.75
CA ASP A 157 21.01 -8.16 12.93
C ASP A 157 19.52 -7.92 13.08
N GLN A 158 19.06 -6.70 12.83
CA GLN A 158 17.64 -6.35 12.77
C GLN A 158 16.90 -7.11 11.67
N VAL A 159 17.53 -7.31 10.49
CA VAL A 159 16.92 -8.12 9.42
C VAL A 159 16.75 -9.58 9.83
N LEU A 160 17.72 -10.16 10.54
CA LEU A 160 17.59 -11.54 11.06
C LEU A 160 16.48 -11.65 12.10
N GLU A 161 16.33 -10.64 12.96
CA GLU A 161 15.23 -10.61 13.93
C GLU A 161 13.86 -10.44 13.26
N VAL A 162 13.77 -9.60 12.22
CA VAL A 162 12.56 -9.50 11.38
C VAL A 162 12.26 -10.83 10.68
N ALA A 163 13.28 -11.55 10.19
CA ALA A 163 13.10 -12.84 9.55
C ALA A 163 12.52 -13.89 10.52
N ALA A 164 13.07 -13.96 11.73
CA ALA A 164 12.54 -14.84 12.79
C ALA A 164 11.11 -14.47 13.19
N THR A 165 10.85 -13.16 13.30
CA THR A 165 9.53 -12.62 13.64
C THR A 165 8.49 -12.93 12.56
N ALA A 166 8.83 -12.78 11.28
CA ALA A 166 7.96 -13.10 10.16
C ALA A 166 7.66 -14.60 10.09
N GLY A 167 8.67 -15.48 10.29
CA GLY A 167 8.46 -16.92 10.32
C GLY A 167 7.58 -17.36 11.50
N HIS A 168 7.67 -16.69 12.66
CA HIS A 168 6.77 -16.95 13.78
C HIS A 168 5.33 -16.47 13.46
N ALA A 169 5.16 -15.31 12.82
CA ALA A 169 3.85 -14.83 12.40
C ALA A 169 3.18 -15.80 11.42
N ASP A 170 3.91 -16.28 10.41
CA ASP A 170 3.40 -17.28 9.46
C ASP A 170 2.96 -18.57 10.16
N THR A 171 3.68 -19.02 11.21
CA THR A 171 3.29 -20.19 12.00
C THR A 171 1.98 -19.95 12.76
N VAL A 172 1.84 -18.80 13.42
CA VAL A 172 0.62 -18.44 14.17
C VAL A 172 -0.58 -18.35 13.22
N GLU A 173 -0.42 -17.69 12.07
CA GLU A 173 -1.48 -17.55 11.06
C GLU A 173 -1.86 -18.90 10.43
N ALA A 174 -0.90 -19.79 10.20
CA ALA A 174 -1.15 -21.13 9.67
C ALA A 174 -1.91 -22.03 10.66
N GLU A 175 -1.82 -21.78 11.95
CA GLU A 175 -2.58 -22.49 12.99
C GLU A 175 -3.99 -21.96 13.18
N ASP A 176 -4.28 -20.72 12.75
CA ASP A 176 -5.59 -20.09 12.88
C ASP A 176 -6.52 -20.46 11.70
N PRO A 177 -7.64 -21.18 11.94
CA PRO A 177 -8.55 -21.58 10.87
C PRO A 177 -9.29 -20.41 10.21
N GLU A 178 -9.54 -19.31 10.95
CA GLU A 178 -10.24 -18.14 10.42
C GLU A 178 -9.33 -17.36 9.47
N VAL A 179 -8.08 -17.14 9.85
CA VAL A 179 -7.05 -16.51 9.01
C VAL A 179 -6.82 -17.33 7.74
N ARG A 180 -6.71 -18.66 7.85
CA ARG A 180 -6.56 -19.52 6.66
C ARG A 180 -7.77 -19.44 5.72
N THR A 181 -8.98 -19.40 6.25
CA THR A 181 -10.20 -19.28 5.46
C THR A 181 -10.26 -17.94 4.75
N GLU A 182 -9.93 -16.86 5.46
CA GLU A 182 -9.85 -15.51 4.92
C GLU A 182 -8.80 -15.42 3.80
N LEU A 183 -7.60 -15.95 4.03
CA LEU A 183 -6.53 -15.95 3.03
C LEU A 183 -6.90 -16.76 1.79
N ALA A 184 -7.50 -17.94 1.96
CA ALA A 184 -8.01 -18.76 0.85
C ALA A 184 -9.06 -18.01 0.03
N TYR A 185 -9.97 -17.26 0.69
CA TYR A 185 -10.96 -16.44 0.01
C TYR A 185 -10.29 -15.36 -0.86
N TRP A 186 -9.34 -14.60 -0.33
CA TRP A 186 -8.68 -13.51 -1.06
C TRP A 186 -7.69 -13.96 -2.13
N THR A 187 -7.23 -15.21 -2.08
CA THR A 187 -6.34 -15.79 -3.11
C THR A 187 -7.10 -16.59 -4.18
N SER A 188 -8.41 -16.78 -4.06
CA SER A 188 -9.25 -17.50 -5.03
C SER A 188 -10.08 -16.59 -5.95
N ARG A 189 -9.99 -15.27 -5.83
CA ARG A 189 -10.89 -14.29 -6.45
C ARG A 189 -10.40 -13.71 -7.79
N ALA A 190 -9.82 -14.51 -8.66
CA ALA A 190 -9.20 -14.03 -9.91
C ALA A 190 -10.14 -13.16 -10.79
N ASP A 191 -11.45 -13.47 -10.83
CA ASP A 191 -12.39 -12.85 -11.77
C ASP A 191 -13.25 -11.73 -11.16
N THR A 192 -12.98 -11.30 -9.93
CA THR A 192 -13.86 -10.35 -9.20
C THR A 192 -13.35 -8.91 -9.18
N GLY A 193 -12.20 -8.64 -9.77
CA GLY A 193 -11.53 -7.33 -9.68
C GLY A 193 -10.81 -7.09 -8.35
N THR A 194 -10.86 -8.03 -7.41
CA THR A 194 -10.18 -7.99 -6.10
C THR A 194 -9.41 -9.29 -5.85
N GLY A 195 -8.59 -9.31 -4.80
CA GLY A 195 -7.81 -10.47 -4.41
C GLY A 195 -6.53 -10.67 -5.23
N LEU A 196 -5.84 -11.76 -4.94
CA LEU A 196 -4.55 -12.12 -5.54
C LEU A 196 -4.73 -13.31 -6.48
N PRO A 197 -4.66 -13.11 -7.80
CA PRO A 197 -4.68 -14.22 -8.76
C PRO A 197 -3.40 -15.05 -8.67
N ALA A 198 -3.45 -16.31 -9.13
CA ALA A 198 -2.34 -17.24 -9.06
C ALA A 198 -1.07 -16.74 -9.78
N GLU A 199 -1.25 -15.92 -10.81
CA GLU A 199 -0.16 -15.37 -11.65
C GLU A 199 0.74 -14.38 -10.90
N VAL A 200 0.28 -13.83 -9.76
CA VAL A 200 1.08 -12.91 -8.92
C VAL A 200 1.59 -13.58 -7.65
N LEU A 201 1.22 -14.83 -7.42
CA LEU A 201 1.69 -15.65 -6.30
C LEU A 201 2.85 -16.56 -6.76
N PRO A 202 3.91 -16.70 -5.95
CA PRO A 202 5.01 -17.60 -6.25
C PRO A 202 4.56 -19.06 -6.48
N GLU A 203 5.14 -19.74 -7.47
CA GLU A 203 4.91 -21.17 -7.70
C GLU A 203 5.51 -22.04 -6.59
N GLN A 204 6.51 -21.52 -5.89
CA GLN A 204 7.18 -22.12 -4.73
C GLN A 204 7.68 -21.01 -3.79
N PRO A 205 7.93 -21.31 -2.50
CA PRO A 205 8.46 -20.33 -1.58
C PRO A 205 9.73 -19.67 -2.09
N ALA A 206 9.79 -18.34 -2.04
CA ALA A 206 10.96 -17.58 -2.45
C ALA A 206 12.10 -17.79 -1.44
N GLN A 207 13.33 -17.95 -1.94
CA GLN A 207 14.52 -17.98 -1.08
C GLN A 207 14.96 -16.54 -0.79
N THR A 208 14.26 -15.92 0.15
CA THR A 208 14.51 -14.54 0.59
C THR A 208 15.02 -14.53 2.02
N THR A 209 15.78 -13.49 2.40
CA THR A 209 16.34 -13.37 3.77
C THR A 209 15.22 -13.26 4.80
N VAL A 210 14.21 -12.44 4.56
CA VAL A 210 12.97 -12.42 5.33
C VAL A 210 11.94 -13.23 4.54
N PRO A 211 11.36 -14.31 5.13
CA PRO A 211 10.38 -15.11 4.42
C PRO A 211 9.19 -14.26 3.98
N GLY A 212 8.72 -14.51 2.77
CA GLY A 212 7.43 -13.99 2.31
C GLY A 212 6.29 -14.78 2.93
N ARG A 213 5.08 -14.21 2.96
CA ARG A 213 3.88 -14.88 3.46
C ARG A 213 3.62 -16.19 2.71
N ASP A 214 3.30 -17.24 3.45
CA ASP A 214 2.68 -18.43 2.90
C ASP A 214 1.20 -18.15 2.62
N PHE A 215 0.81 -18.22 1.34
CA PHE A 215 -0.58 -18.00 0.92
C PHE A 215 -1.44 -19.28 1.01
N GLY A 216 -0.91 -20.37 1.60
CA GLY A 216 -1.60 -21.65 1.77
C GLY A 216 -1.85 -22.40 0.45
N ARG A 217 -1.35 -21.88 -0.68
CA ARG A 217 -1.47 -22.48 -2.02
C ARG A 217 -0.34 -22.02 -2.94
N PRO A 218 0.15 -22.87 -3.85
CA PRO A 218 1.09 -22.44 -4.85
C PRO A 218 0.41 -21.51 -5.87
N GLY A 219 1.18 -20.52 -6.35
CA GLY A 219 0.82 -19.69 -7.50
C GLY A 219 1.40 -20.21 -8.80
N ASN A 220 1.42 -19.33 -9.81
CA ASN A 220 1.97 -19.59 -11.13
C ASN A 220 3.11 -18.61 -11.49
N LEU A 221 3.53 -17.73 -10.56
CA LEU A 221 4.63 -16.81 -10.80
C LEU A 221 5.95 -17.59 -10.74
N PRO A 222 6.67 -17.76 -11.88
CA PRO A 222 7.92 -18.47 -11.89
C PRO A 222 8.96 -17.78 -11.01
N MET A 223 9.62 -18.54 -10.15
CA MET A 223 10.67 -18.05 -9.27
C MET A 223 12.02 -18.25 -9.97
N GLY A 224 12.70 -17.15 -10.30
CA GLY A 224 14.06 -17.20 -10.82
C GLY A 224 15.10 -17.57 -9.75
N PRO A 225 16.35 -17.82 -10.15
CA PRO A 225 17.45 -17.94 -9.20
C PRO A 225 17.67 -16.59 -8.51
N GLY A 226 17.86 -16.59 -7.22
CA GLY A 226 18.14 -15.37 -6.44
C GLY A 226 18.02 -15.68 -4.95
N HIS A 227 18.68 -14.87 -4.14
CA HIS A 227 18.74 -15.08 -2.69
C HIS A 227 18.56 -13.80 -1.88
N ASP A 228 18.06 -12.72 -2.50
CA ASP A 228 17.85 -11.39 -1.84
C ASP A 228 19.10 -10.82 -1.14
N ARG A 229 20.32 -11.20 -1.57
CA ARG A 229 21.56 -10.77 -0.90
C ARG A 229 21.75 -9.26 -0.90
N MET A 230 21.24 -8.58 -1.93
CA MET A 230 21.30 -7.13 -2.09
C MET A 230 20.00 -6.43 -1.74
N ALA A 231 19.01 -7.16 -1.23
CA ALA A 231 17.78 -6.56 -0.73
C ALA A 231 18.05 -5.65 0.47
N VAL A 232 17.42 -4.49 0.47
CA VAL A 232 17.40 -3.56 1.61
C VAL A 232 16.04 -3.74 2.30
N TYR A 233 16.08 -4.02 3.59
CA TYR A 233 14.88 -4.09 4.42
C TYR A 233 14.72 -2.79 5.20
N ALA A 234 13.50 -2.29 5.25
CA ALA A 234 13.19 -1.06 5.94
C ALA A 234 11.88 -1.19 6.72
N MET A 235 11.78 -0.50 7.84
CA MET A 235 10.57 -0.44 8.65
C MET A 235 9.91 0.92 8.49
N LEU A 236 8.67 0.92 7.99
CA LEU A 236 7.79 2.09 8.01
C LEU A 236 7.15 2.19 9.40
N HIS A 237 7.33 3.31 10.07
CA HIS A 237 6.84 3.51 11.43
C HIS A 237 6.47 4.98 11.70
N GLY A 238 5.75 5.22 12.79
CA GLY A 238 5.38 6.55 13.28
C GLY A 238 5.32 6.61 14.80
N ASP A 239 4.93 7.76 15.31
CA ASP A 239 4.95 8.05 16.75
C ASP A 239 3.69 7.54 17.48
N GLU A 240 2.60 7.27 16.76
CA GLU A 240 1.29 6.92 17.30
C GLU A 240 0.73 5.66 16.64
N ASP A 241 -0.20 4.98 17.34
CA ASP A 241 -0.84 3.76 16.88
C ASP A 241 -2.36 3.95 16.85
N GLU A 242 -2.79 4.96 16.13
CA GLU A 242 -4.17 5.39 16.00
C GLU A 242 -4.61 5.44 14.54
N ARG A 243 -5.90 5.55 14.31
CA ARG A 243 -6.51 5.46 12.98
C ARG A 243 -6.02 6.55 12.02
N ASP A 244 -5.81 7.79 12.51
CA ASP A 244 -5.23 8.88 11.70
C ASP A 244 -3.79 8.53 11.30
N SER A 245 -3.01 7.99 12.22
CA SER A 245 -1.62 7.59 11.98
C SER A 245 -1.53 6.43 10.99
N TRP A 246 -2.46 5.46 11.02
CA TRP A 246 -2.51 4.37 10.03
C TRP A 246 -2.87 4.89 8.63
N LEU A 247 -3.79 5.86 8.55
CA LEU A 247 -4.13 6.49 7.27
C LEU A 247 -2.91 7.24 6.69
N ARG A 248 -2.21 8.02 7.53
CA ARG A 248 -0.93 8.69 7.14
C ARG A 248 0.15 7.69 6.75
N ALA A 249 0.25 6.55 7.43
CA ALA A 249 1.17 5.48 7.06
C ALA A 249 0.91 4.96 5.64
N GLY A 250 -0.36 4.89 5.23
CA GLY A 250 -0.74 4.57 3.86
C GLY A 250 -0.32 5.63 2.85
N GLU A 251 -0.51 6.92 3.17
CA GLU A 251 -0.03 8.02 2.32
C GLU A 251 1.49 7.95 2.18
N ALA A 252 2.22 7.76 3.28
CA ALA A 252 3.68 7.63 3.30
C ALA A 252 4.19 6.39 2.55
N LEU A 253 3.53 5.24 2.72
CA LEU A 253 3.81 4.03 1.94
C LEU A 253 3.70 4.30 0.44
N SER A 254 2.61 4.94 0.03
CA SER A 254 2.37 5.27 -1.37
C SER A 254 3.43 6.25 -1.90
N ALA A 255 3.77 7.29 -1.15
CA ALA A 255 4.80 8.27 -1.54
C ALA A 255 6.16 7.60 -1.74
N GLY A 256 6.58 6.77 -0.78
CA GLY A 256 7.81 5.98 -0.87
C GLY A 256 7.81 5.00 -2.03
N TRP A 257 6.71 4.28 -2.24
CA TRP A 257 6.60 3.26 -3.28
C TRP A 257 6.58 3.85 -4.69
N LEU A 258 5.83 4.93 -4.93
CA LEU A 258 5.83 5.61 -6.22
C LEU A 258 7.20 6.24 -6.53
N THR A 259 7.89 6.77 -5.50
CA THR A 259 9.28 7.25 -5.64
C THR A 259 10.22 6.11 -6.01
N ALA A 260 10.13 4.97 -5.32
CA ALA A 260 10.89 3.75 -5.64
C ALA A 260 10.63 3.30 -7.08
N THR A 261 9.37 3.22 -7.50
CA THR A 261 8.97 2.85 -8.86
C THR A 261 9.61 3.78 -9.90
N ARG A 262 9.60 5.09 -9.66
CA ARG A 262 10.25 6.09 -10.54
C ARG A 262 11.75 5.87 -10.65
N LEU A 263 12.38 5.36 -9.60
CA LEU A 263 13.83 5.10 -9.51
C LEU A 263 14.22 3.67 -9.95
N GLY A 264 13.25 2.86 -10.42
CA GLY A 264 13.51 1.46 -10.81
C GLY A 264 13.73 0.51 -9.63
N VAL A 265 13.33 0.91 -8.43
CA VAL A 265 13.43 0.08 -7.21
C VAL A 265 12.12 -0.66 -6.99
N SER A 266 12.18 -1.98 -6.94
CA SER A 266 11.06 -2.86 -6.56
C SER A 266 10.78 -2.75 -5.06
N VAL A 267 9.51 -2.78 -4.68
CA VAL A 267 9.05 -2.73 -3.29
C VAL A 267 8.08 -3.86 -3.01
N VAL A 268 8.32 -4.63 -1.95
CA VAL A 268 7.38 -5.62 -1.44
C VAL A 268 7.05 -5.28 0.02
N PRO A 269 5.82 -4.90 0.32
CA PRO A 269 5.34 -4.80 1.70
C PRO A 269 5.18 -6.20 2.32
N LEU A 270 5.70 -6.37 3.53
CA LEU A 270 5.63 -7.58 4.34
C LEU A 270 4.76 -7.28 5.55
N SER A 271 3.50 -7.69 5.51
CA SER A 271 2.50 -7.33 6.52
C SER A 271 2.34 -8.38 7.63
N ALA A 272 2.62 -9.67 7.39
CA ALA A 272 2.43 -10.74 8.37
C ALA A 272 3.00 -10.42 9.75
N ALA A 273 4.23 -9.91 9.81
CA ALA A 273 4.88 -9.58 11.08
C ALA A 273 4.21 -8.44 11.88
N VAL A 274 3.36 -7.61 11.25
CA VAL A 274 2.60 -6.55 11.93
C VAL A 274 1.14 -6.93 12.21
N GLU A 275 0.63 -7.98 11.59
CA GLU A 275 -0.74 -8.48 11.79
C GLU A 275 -0.88 -9.17 13.15
N VAL A 276 0.09 -10.01 13.53
CA VAL A 276 0.10 -10.72 14.82
C VAL A 276 0.54 -9.76 15.94
N PRO A 277 -0.25 -9.57 17.02
CA PRO A 277 0.09 -8.62 18.09
C PRO A 277 1.44 -8.89 18.77
N GLY A 278 1.79 -10.15 18.99
CA GLY A 278 3.07 -10.54 19.61
C GLY A 278 4.27 -10.17 18.75
N THR A 279 4.21 -10.46 17.46
CA THR A 279 5.29 -10.13 16.51
C THR A 279 5.41 -8.63 16.27
N ARG A 280 4.29 -7.91 16.22
CA ARG A 280 4.28 -6.45 16.17
C ARG A 280 4.97 -5.81 17.37
N GLN A 281 4.79 -6.38 18.58
CA GLN A 281 5.50 -5.91 19.77
C GLN A 281 7.01 -6.16 19.69
N THR A 282 7.44 -7.28 19.12
CA THR A 282 8.86 -7.56 18.85
C THR A 282 9.44 -6.53 17.88
N LEU A 283 8.75 -6.23 16.78
CA LEU A 283 9.17 -5.18 15.85
C LEU A 283 9.27 -3.80 16.50
N ARG A 284 8.39 -3.50 17.46
CA ARG A 284 8.47 -2.26 18.23
C ARG A 284 9.75 -2.15 19.06
N GLN A 285 10.26 -3.26 19.58
CA GLN A 285 11.53 -3.28 20.31
C GLN A 285 12.72 -2.93 19.41
N LEU A 286 12.69 -3.30 18.12
CA LEU A 286 13.69 -2.88 17.13
C LEU A 286 13.73 -1.36 16.92
N LEU A 287 12.62 -0.67 17.19
CA LEU A 287 12.53 0.79 17.20
C LEU A 287 12.92 1.39 18.56
N SER A 288 13.59 0.63 19.43
CA SER A 288 13.93 1.03 20.80
C SER A 288 12.68 1.44 21.63
N GLY A 289 11.52 0.94 21.27
CA GLY A 289 10.23 1.27 21.89
C GLY A 289 9.70 2.68 21.59
N LEU A 290 10.39 3.46 20.76
CA LEU A 290 10.08 4.88 20.49
C LEU A 290 9.11 5.10 19.33
N GLY A 291 8.55 4.05 18.74
CA GLY A 291 7.63 4.16 17.63
C GLY A 291 6.73 2.94 17.49
N PHE A 292 5.80 3.03 16.54
CA PHE A 292 4.88 1.96 16.22
C PHE A 292 5.13 1.48 14.79
N PRO A 293 5.47 0.18 14.58
CA PRO A 293 5.70 -0.36 13.25
C PRO A 293 4.37 -0.49 12.49
N TYR A 294 4.35 0.02 11.26
CA TYR A 294 3.20 -0.09 10.37
C TYR A 294 3.39 -1.17 9.32
N LEU A 295 4.59 -1.26 8.74
CA LEU A 295 4.95 -2.28 7.75
C LEU A 295 6.47 -2.48 7.70
N VAL A 296 6.88 -3.69 7.33
CA VAL A 296 8.24 -3.95 6.84
C VAL A 296 8.21 -3.91 5.31
N LEU A 297 9.23 -3.29 4.71
CA LEU A 297 9.38 -3.18 3.27
C LEU A 297 10.66 -3.87 2.82
N ARG A 298 10.57 -4.70 1.80
CA ARG A 298 11.74 -5.20 1.07
C ARG A 298 11.93 -4.33 -0.18
N LEU A 299 13.11 -3.76 -0.35
CA LEU A 299 13.53 -2.92 -1.47
C LEU A 299 14.65 -3.62 -2.25
N GLY A 300 14.65 -3.53 -3.56
CA GLY A 300 15.71 -4.12 -4.36
C GLY A 300 15.59 -3.80 -5.84
N ILE A 301 16.62 -4.14 -6.61
CA ILE A 301 16.57 -4.04 -8.07
C ILE A 301 16.02 -5.36 -8.61
N ALA A 302 14.93 -5.29 -9.39
CA ALA A 302 14.38 -6.48 -10.02
C ALA A 302 15.36 -7.05 -11.06
N ASP A 303 15.36 -8.37 -11.22
CA ASP A 303 16.19 -9.01 -12.26
C ASP A 303 15.70 -8.55 -13.65
N PRO A 304 16.55 -7.91 -14.46
CA PRO A 304 16.18 -7.44 -15.80
C PRO A 304 15.83 -8.57 -16.77
N ALA A 305 16.20 -9.82 -16.48
CA ALA A 305 15.78 -10.99 -17.25
C ALA A 305 14.29 -11.31 -17.08
N HIS A 306 13.63 -10.75 -16.10
CA HIS A 306 12.22 -10.94 -15.84
C HIS A 306 11.44 -9.63 -16.13
N SER A 307 10.51 -9.67 -17.10
CA SER A 307 9.44 -8.68 -17.14
C SER A 307 8.69 -8.70 -15.79
N GLY A 308 8.21 -7.56 -15.29
CA GLY A 308 7.45 -7.49 -14.04
C GLY A 308 6.31 -8.54 -14.00
N PRO A 309 5.84 -8.96 -12.80
CA PRO A 309 4.69 -9.84 -12.70
C PRO A 309 3.44 -9.13 -13.26
N PRO A 310 2.39 -9.87 -13.62
CA PRO A 310 1.13 -9.29 -14.03
C PRO A 310 0.59 -8.32 -12.96
N HIS A 311 -0.13 -7.29 -13.40
CA HIS A 311 -0.83 -6.42 -12.47
C HIS A 311 -2.00 -7.17 -11.81
N THR A 312 -2.20 -6.94 -10.52
CA THR A 312 -3.43 -7.41 -9.86
C THR A 312 -4.66 -6.72 -10.47
N PRO A 313 -5.81 -7.40 -10.54
CA PRO A 313 -7.04 -6.82 -11.06
C PRO A 313 -7.48 -5.59 -10.27
N ARG A 314 -8.31 -4.76 -10.86
CA ARG A 314 -8.89 -3.58 -10.20
C ARG A 314 -10.41 -3.59 -10.36
N LEU A 315 -11.07 -3.10 -9.33
CA LEU A 315 -12.50 -2.78 -9.41
C LEU A 315 -12.73 -1.69 -10.45
N THR A 316 -13.86 -1.75 -11.12
CA THR A 316 -14.26 -0.72 -12.08
C THR A 316 -14.55 0.60 -11.36
N THR A 317 -14.44 1.72 -12.07
CA THR A 317 -14.78 3.05 -11.53
C THR A 317 -16.19 3.05 -10.93
N ALA A 318 -17.17 2.42 -11.57
CA ALA A 318 -18.56 2.36 -11.07
C ALA A 318 -18.71 1.61 -9.74
N GLN A 319 -17.77 0.71 -9.41
CA GLN A 319 -17.79 -0.03 -8.14
C GLN A 319 -17.12 0.73 -6.98
N VAL A 320 -16.27 1.71 -7.29
CA VAL A 320 -15.49 2.43 -6.27
C VAL A 320 -15.80 3.93 -6.22
N VAL A 321 -16.47 4.50 -7.22
CA VAL A 321 -16.80 5.94 -7.30
C VAL A 321 -18.31 6.14 -7.36
N ASP A 322 -18.84 6.85 -6.38
CA ASP A 322 -20.24 7.27 -6.30
C ASP A 322 -20.36 8.74 -6.74
N THR A 323 -21.08 8.97 -7.83
CA THR A 323 -21.34 10.32 -8.39
C THR A 323 -22.82 10.70 -8.24
N SER A 324 -23.60 10.01 -7.42
CA SER A 324 -25.06 10.24 -7.30
C SER A 324 -25.39 11.65 -6.80
N ALA A 325 -24.52 12.28 -6.02
CA ALA A 325 -24.73 13.61 -5.45
C ALA A 325 -24.45 14.77 -6.44
N VAL A 326 -23.91 14.47 -7.64
CA VAL A 326 -23.50 15.47 -8.66
C VAL A 326 -24.13 15.24 -10.04
N ARG A 327 -25.08 14.33 -10.12
CA ARG A 327 -25.91 14.04 -11.30
C ARG A 327 -27.15 14.90 -11.36
#